data_e24a1853b85c4b67a8915ada1f7b1d1d
#
_entry.id   e24a1853b85c4b67a8915ada1f7b1d1d
#
_cell.length_a   1.000
_cell.length_b   1.000
_cell.length_c   1.000
_cell.angle_alpha   90.00
_cell.angle_beta   90.00
_cell.angle_gamma   90.00
#
_symmetry.space_group_name_H-M   'P 1'
#
loop_
_entity.id
_entity.type
_entity.pdbx_description
1 polymer ?
#
loop_
_entity_poly.entity_id
_entity_poly.type
_entity_poly.pdbx_seq_one_letter_code
_entity_poly.pdbx_strand_id
1 'polypeptide(L)'
;VVKRGINLRKILTWGVLIFVPFLFFLPCSFAQEAQNDQPMVQDVQETPQEARTDKEVILEKAEKIRYDSAGETFVATGGVVAVQGANRIQCQELTFNLKNNKGSFKGEVIVTRDETEIRSSFMEGDFDAEIYLFKEGVELKKERKEEGGETSFIFWKAPLLYYNGNTEEAWGEEGAEIEWKETKIKADQAHYYPEKEETGEEERIVLEGNVLITEKDREMEVAKAVYYLDTEVLEAEGIIHARFLIQEESEE
;
A
#
# COMPACT_ATOMS: atom_id res chain seq x y z
N VAL A 1 -0.51 48.45 -19.55
CA VAL A 1 -0.18 48.46 -21.00
C VAL A 1 0.87 47.41 -21.25
N VAL A 2 0.56 46.33 -21.86
CA VAL A 2 0.99 45.66 -23.08
C VAL A 2 0.45 44.24 -23.12
N LYS A 3 -0.35 44.02 -24.15
CA LYS A 3 -0.92 42.71 -24.58
C LYS A 3 0.11 41.88 -25.37
N ARG A 4 -0.28 40.63 -25.53
CA ARG A 4 0.00 39.62 -26.60
C ARG A 4 0.73 38.39 -26.04
N GLY A 5 0.34 37.17 -26.45
CA GLY A 5 -0.53 36.71 -27.53
C GLY A 5 -0.61 35.19 -27.49
N ILE A 6 -1.76 34.74 -27.94
CA ILE A 6 -2.20 33.36 -28.16
C ILE A 6 -1.39 32.74 -29.29
N ASN A 7 -1.01 31.46 -29.17
CA ASN A 7 -0.67 30.63 -30.33
C ASN A 7 -1.29 29.24 -30.24
N LEU A 8 -2.44 29.14 -30.91
CA LEU A 8 -3.05 27.88 -31.35
C LEU A 8 -2.26 27.34 -32.54
N ARG A 9 -1.82 26.10 -32.50
CA ARG A 9 -1.57 25.32 -33.71
C ARG A 9 -2.19 23.95 -33.62
N LYS A 10 -3.37 23.85 -34.24
CA LYS A 10 -3.98 22.62 -34.76
C LYS A 10 -3.03 22.07 -35.86
N ILE A 11 -2.72 20.80 -35.81
CA ILE A 11 -2.36 20.05 -37.03
C ILE A 11 -3.22 18.78 -37.06
N LEU A 12 -4.12 18.83 -38.02
CA LEU A 12 -4.93 17.72 -38.54
C LEU A 12 -4.11 17.07 -39.68
N THR A 13 -3.91 15.75 -39.69
CA THR A 13 -3.61 14.95 -40.88
C THR A 13 -4.21 13.56 -40.68
N TRP A 14 -5.11 13.30 -41.37
CA TRP A 14 -5.70 12.61 -42.47
C TRP A 14 -4.78 11.54 -43.11
N GLY A 15 -5.42 10.38 -43.30
CA GLY A 15 -5.18 9.46 -44.41
C GLY A 15 -4.41 8.21 -43.98
N VAL A 16 -4.67 7.03 -44.34
CA VAL A 16 -5.29 6.45 -45.52
C VAL A 16 -5.53 4.98 -45.19
N LEU A 17 -6.71 4.54 -45.48
CA LEU A 17 -7.16 3.14 -45.53
C LEU A 17 -6.55 2.48 -46.78
N ILE A 18 -5.85 1.37 -46.66
CA ILE A 18 -5.56 0.48 -47.79
C ILE A 18 -6.07 -0.91 -47.45
N PHE A 19 -7.19 -1.21 -48.09
CA PHE A 19 -7.75 -2.55 -48.28
C PHE A 19 -7.03 -3.21 -49.46
N VAL A 20 -6.47 -4.37 -49.26
CA VAL A 20 -6.06 -5.25 -50.36
C VAL A 20 -6.65 -6.65 -50.12
N PRO A 21 -7.59 -7.08 -50.93
CA PRO A 21 -8.01 -8.48 -50.95
C PRO A 21 -7.10 -9.25 -51.91
N PHE A 22 -6.55 -10.37 -51.47
CA PHE A 22 -5.96 -11.34 -52.39
C PHE A 22 -6.70 -12.66 -52.28
N LEU A 23 -7.36 -12.92 -53.38
CA LEU A 23 -8.10 -14.14 -53.70
C LEU A 23 -7.18 -15.15 -54.42
N PHE A 24 -7.48 -16.45 -54.20
CA PHE A 24 -7.22 -17.60 -55.03
C PHE A 24 -5.79 -18.13 -55.23
N PHE A 25 -5.56 -19.34 -54.87
CA PHE A 25 -5.46 -20.50 -55.78
C PHE A 25 -5.23 -21.80 -55.00
N LEU A 26 -6.15 -22.75 -55.16
CA LEU A 26 -5.90 -24.17 -54.99
C LEU A 26 -5.22 -24.71 -56.25
N PRO A 27 -4.37 -25.72 -56.13
CA PRO A 27 -4.74 -26.98 -56.77
C PRO A 27 -4.53 -28.21 -55.89
N CYS A 28 -5.43 -29.14 -56.02
CA CYS A 28 -5.32 -30.54 -55.71
C CYS A 28 -4.14 -31.17 -56.45
N SER A 29 -3.40 -32.05 -55.76
CA SER A 29 -2.75 -33.21 -56.39
C SER A 29 -2.59 -34.34 -55.41
N PHE A 30 -3.03 -35.48 -55.85
CA PHE A 30 -2.99 -36.81 -55.23
C PHE A 30 -1.56 -37.39 -55.19
N ALA A 31 -1.42 -38.27 -54.24
CA ALA A 31 -0.67 -39.53 -54.24
C ALA A 31 0.56 -39.63 -53.32
N GLN A 32 0.50 -40.44 -52.40
CA GLN A 32 1.08 -41.78 -52.33
C GLN A 32 1.73 -42.09 -50.95
N GLU A 33 1.29 -43.20 -50.42
CA GLU A 33 1.75 -43.84 -49.17
C GLU A 33 3.26 -44.00 -49.11
N ALA A 34 3.79 -43.70 -47.94
CA ALA A 34 4.93 -44.47 -47.40
C ALA A 34 4.79 -44.50 -45.87
N GLN A 35 4.48 -45.69 -45.34
CA GLN A 35 4.59 -46.05 -43.95
C GLN A 35 6.01 -45.78 -43.48
N ASN A 36 6.15 -44.98 -42.44
CA ASN A 36 7.34 -44.95 -41.64
C ASN A 36 6.93 -44.90 -40.18
N ASP A 37 7.05 -46.06 -39.52
CA ASP A 37 6.90 -46.19 -38.07
C ASP A 37 8.01 -45.40 -37.38
N GLN A 38 7.64 -44.25 -36.82
CA GLN A 38 8.43 -43.58 -35.77
C GLN A 38 7.58 -43.41 -34.52
N PRO A 39 8.11 -43.59 -33.32
CA PRO A 39 7.37 -43.52 -32.08
C PRO A 39 6.92 -42.06 -31.92
N MET A 40 5.61 -41.87 -31.68
CA MET A 40 5.02 -40.61 -31.27
C MET A 40 5.69 -40.13 -29.98
N VAL A 41 6.59 -39.16 -30.12
CA VAL A 41 6.93 -38.27 -29.00
C VAL A 41 5.66 -37.42 -28.78
N GLN A 42 4.94 -37.75 -27.71
CA GLN A 42 3.88 -36.87 -27.22
C GLN A 42 4.54 -35.52 -26.87
N ASP A 43 4.29 -34.53 -27.72
CA ASP A 43 4.46 -33.14 -27.34
C ASP A 43 3.60 -32.92 -26.08
N VAL A 44 4.26 -32.90 -24.94
CA VAL A 44 3.68 -32.38 -23.70
C VAL A 44 3.47 -30.91 -23.99
N GLN A 45 2.26 -30.56 -24.42
CA GLN A 45 1.81 -29.18 -24.39
C GLN A 45 1.96 -28.71 -22.94
N GLU A 46 3.00 -27.94 -22.66
CA GLU A 46 3.07 -27.12 -21.47
C GLU A 46 1.80 -26.28 -21.45
N THR A 47 0.87 -26.65 -20.60
CA THR A 47 -0.28 -25.82 -20.25
C THR A 47 0.30 -24.46 -19.87
N PRO A 48 -0.17 -23.35 -20.47
CA PRO A 48 0.26 -22.01 -20.05
C PRO A 48 0.05 -21.94 -18.53
N GLN A 49 1.13 -21.78 -17.81
CA GLN A 49 1.11 -21.53 -16.37
C GLN A 49 0.31 -20.24 -16.23
N GLU A 50 -0.97 -20.35 -15.85
CA GLU A 50 -1.78 -19.17 -15.51
C GLU A 50 -0.94 -18.32 -14.58
N ALA A 51 -0.70 -17.08 -14.98
CA ALA A 51 -0.01 -16.10 -14.14
C ALA A 51 -0.73 -16.10 -12.78
N ARG A 52 -0.07 -16.63 -11.75
CA ARG A 52 -0.56 -16.61 -10.38
C ARG A 52 -0.83 -15.14 -10.07
N THR A 53 -2.07 -14.80 -9.91
CA THR A 53 -2.44 -13.48 -9.41
C THR A 53 -1.93 -13.40 -7.97
N ASP A 54 -1.34 -12.27 -7.56
CA ASP A 54 -0.74 -12.01 -6.23
C ASP A 54 -1.74 -12.09 -5.05
N LYS A 55 -2.83 -12.80 -5.22
CA LYS A 55 -3.96 -12.95 -4.28
C LYS A 55 -3.91 -14.24 -3.45
N GLU A 56 -2.90 -15.08 -3.64
CA GLU A 56 -2.78 -16.32 -2.88
C GLU A 56 -2.31 -16.02 -1.44
N VAL A 57 -3.06 -16.50 -0.45
CA VAL A 57 -2.63 -16.48 0.96
C VAL A 57 -1.94 -17.80 1.28
N ILE A 58 -0.65 -17.75 1.55
CA ILE A 58 0.18 -18.90 1.88
C ILE A 58 0.36 -18.98 3.40
N LEU A 59 -0.02 -20.11 4.00
CA LEU A 59 0.29 -20.39 5.39
C LEU A 59 1.65 -21.08 5.50
N GLU A 60 2.68 -20.35 5.91
CA GLU A 60 4.05 -20.88 6.03
C GLU A 60 4.26 -21.68 7.32
N LYS A 61 3.59 -21.29 8.42
CA LYS A 61 3.76 -21.89 9.73
C LYS A 61 2.47 -21.86 10.54
N ALA A 62 2.18 -22.96 11.22
CA ALA A 62 1.22 -23.10 12.31
C ALA A 62 1.50 -24.41 13.05
N GLU A 63 1.18 -24.48 14.34
CA GLU A 63 1.25 -25.76 15.07
C GLU A 63 0.03 -26.64 14.77
N LYS A 64 -1.13 -26.02 14.56
CA LYS A 64 -2.38 -26.73 14.30
C LYS A 64 -3.24 -25.98 13.30
N ILE A 65 -3.84 -26.72 12.38
CA ILE A 65 -4.84 -26.24 11.42
C ILE A 65 -6.10 -27.06 11.56
N ARG A 66 -7.25 -26.40 11.58
CA ARG A 66 -8.56 -26.99 11.47
C ARG A 66 -9.27 -26.36 10.27
N TYR A 67 -9.73 -27.21 9.36
CA TYR A 67 -10.53 -26.79 8.20
C TYR A 67 -11.97 -27.25 8.35
N ASP A 68 -12.91 -26.33 8.10
CA ASP A 68 -14.33 -26.59 7.99
C ASP A 68 -14.76 -26.43 6.53
N SER A 69 -15.01 -27.55 5.86
CA SER A 69 -15.39 -27.57 4.45
C SER A 69 -16.78 -27.00 4.18
N ALA A 70 -17.71 -27.08 5.16
CA ALA A 70 -19.06 -26.55 5.02
C ALA A 70 -19.07 -25.02 5.07
N GLY A 71 -18.23 -24.41 5.92
CA GLY A 71 -18.07 -22.96 6.05
C GLY A 71 -16.97 -22.38 5.17
N GLU A 72 -16.21 -23.22 4.44
CA GLU A 72 -15.02 -22.80 3.68
C GLU A 72 -14.06 -21.95 4.54
N THR A 73 -13.89 -22.35 5.81
CA THR A 73 -13.15 -21.59 6.80
C THR A 73 -12.04 -22.46 7.40
N PHE A 74 -10.87 -21.90 7.57
CA PHE A 74 -9.84 -22.55 8.38
C PHE A 74 -9.43 -21.70 9.58
N VAL A 75 -9.01 -22.40 10.64
CA VAL A 75 -8.41 -21.81 11.82
C VAL A 75 -7.03 -22.39 11.99
N ALA A 76 -6.02 -21.53 12.07
CA ALA A 76 -4.64 -21.90 12.35
C ALA A 76 -4.23 -21.32 13.71
N THR A 77 -3.49 -22.10 14.52
CA THR A 77 -3.05 -21.66 15.86
C THR A 77 -1.61 -22.09 16.13
N GLY A 78 -0.96 -21.38 17.07
CA GLY A 78 0.39 -21.71 17.56
C GLY A 78 1.51 -21.10 16.71
N GLY A 79 1.71 -19.79 16.84
CA GLY A 79 2.78 -19.08 16.14
C GLY A 79 2.59 -19.11 14.63
N VAL A 80 1.46 -18.61 14.18
CA VAL A 80 1.03 -18.58 12.78
C VAL A 80 1.87 -17.59 11.98
N VAL A 81 2.28 -17.97 10.79
CA VAL A 81 2.90 -17.10 9.79
C VAL A 81 2.17 -17.29 8.47
N ALA A 82 1.58 -16.20 7.95
CA ALA A 82 0.92 -16.16 6.66
C ALA A 82 1.56 -15.11 5.76
N VAL A 83 1.56 -15.36 4.45
CA VAL A 83 2.13 -14.45 3.43
C VAL A 83 1.11 -14.24 2.32
N GLN A 84 0.95 -12.98 1.88
CA GLN A 84 0.19 -12.62 0.69
C GLN A 84 0.94 -11.49 -0.04
N GLY A 85 1.42 -11.78 -1.25
CA GLY A 85 2.25 -10.83 -1.98
C GLY A 85 3.46 -10.39 -1.16
N ALA A 86 3.61 -9.08 -0.93
CA ALA A 86 4.64 -8.50 -0.08
C ALA A 86 4.30 -8.54 1.42
N ASN A 87 3.04 -8.81 1.78
CA ASN A 87 2.62 -8.82 3.18
C ASN A 87 3.05 -10.13 3.88
N ARG A 88 3.75 -10.01 4.99
CA ARG A 88 4.06 -11.10 5.92
C ARG A 88 3.37 -10.84 7.25
N ILE A 89 2.50 -11.75 7.66
CA ILE A 89 1.65 -11.62 8.84
C ILE A 89 2.04 -12.69 9.87
N GLN A 90 2.31 -12.28 11.09
CA GLN A 90 2.57 -13.17 12.23
C GLN A 90 1.50 -12.95 13.29
N CYS A 91 1.02 -14.03 13.94
CA CYS A 91 0.03 -13.95 15.02
C CYS A 91 -0.01 -15.27 15.82
N GLN A 92 -0.82 -15.32 16.87
CA GLN A 92 -1.05 -16.57 17.62
C GLN A 92 -2.19 -17.39 17.05
N GLU A 93 -3.24 -16.74 16.52
CA GLU A 93 -4.41 -17.38 15.93
C GLU A 93 -4.83 -16.64 14.65
N LEU A 94 -5.11 -17.38 13.60
CA LEU A 94 -5.70 -16.93 12.35
C LEU A 94 -7.00 -17.68 12.10
N THR A 95 -8.09 -16.96 11.86
CA THR A 95 -9.32 -17.48 11.27
C THR A 95 -9.49 -16.87 9.89
N PHE A 96 -9.60 -17.69 8.85
CA PHE A 96 -9.69 -17.23 7.46
C PHE A 96 -10.88 -17.88 6.75
N ASN A 97 -11.66 -17.07 6.05
CA ASN A 97 -12.77 -17.53 5.22
C ASN A 97 -12.37 -17.48 3.74
N LEU A 98 -12.28 -18.65 3.11
CA LEU A 98 -11.85 -18.82 1.73
C LEU A 98 -12.88 -18.34 0.70
N LYS A 99 -14.18 -18.24 1.10
CA LYS A 99 -15.24 -17.82 0.19
C LYS A 99 -15.23 -16.32 -0.10
N ASN A 100 -14.84 -15.51 0.89
CA ASN A 100 -14.87 -14.05 0.79
C ASN A 100 -13.50 -13.41 1.03
N ASN A 101 -12.43 -14.23 1.10
CA ASN A 101 -11.05 -13.83 1.30
C ASN A 101 -10.86 -12.85 2.47
N LYS A 102 -11.58 -13.11 3.60
CA LYS A 102 -11.46 -12.31 4.82
C LYS A 102 -10.83 -13.11 5.95
N GLY A 103 -9.95 -12.45 6.68
CA GLY A 103 -9.27 -13.04 7.82
C GLY A 103 -9.37 -12.22 9.09
N SER A 104 -9.32 -12.89 10.23
CA SER A 104 -9.08 -12.26 11.53
C SER A 104 -7.87 -12.89 12.20
N PHE A 105 -7.00 -12.05 12.74
CA PHE A 105 -5.71 -12.39 13.33
C PHE A 105 -5.69 -11.90 14.77
N LYS A 106 -5.25 -12.75 15.69
CA LYS A 106 -5.28 -12.47 17.12
C LYS A 106 -3.96 -12.83 17.78
N GLY A 107 -3.62 -12.01 18.80
CA GLY A 107 -2.47 -12.22 19.68
C GLY A 107 -1.15 -11.91 18.99
N GLU A 108 -0.50 -10.82 19.44
CA GLU A 108 0.82 -10.37 18.96
C GLU A 108 0.88 -10.30 17.43
N VAL A 109 -0.12 -9.63 16.82
CA VAL A 109 -0.17 -9.46 15.37
C VAL A 109 0.95 -8.53 14.94
N ILE A 110 1.77 -9.00 13.98
CA ILE A 110 2.83 -8.22 13.34
C ILE A 110 2.66 -8.37 11.84
N VAL A 111 2.43 -7.27 11.15
CA VAL A 111 2.42 -7.21 9.68
C VAL A 111 3.64 -6.46 9.21
N THR A 112 4.41 -7.06 8.31
CA THR A 112 5.53 -6.40 7.65
C THR A 112 5.28 -6.38 6.15
N ARG A 113 5.50 -5.21 5.54
CA ARG A 113 5.49 -5.00 4.10
C ARG A 113 6.50 -3.93 3.75
N ASP A 114 7.46 -4.28 2.92
CA ASP A 114 8.54 -3.37 2.51
C ASP A 114 9.15 -2.65 3.73
N GLU A 115 9.10 -1.33 3.78
CA GLU A 115 9.62 -0.48 4.86
C GLU A 115 8.62 -0.26 6.01
N THR A 116 7.44 -0.90 5.97
CA THR A 116 6.37 -0.70 6.97
C THR A 116 6.19 -1.92 7.86
N GLU A 117 6.15 -1.68 9.17
CA GLU A 117 5.78 -2.68 10.18
C GLU A 117 4.61 -2.16 11.02
N ILE A 118 3.55 -2.97 11.15
CA ILE A 118 2.39 -2.64 11.99
C ILE A 118 2.21 -3.73 13.04
N ARG A 119 2.08 -3.34 14.30
CA ARG A 119 1.83 -4.21 15.45
C ARG A 119 0.50 -3.90 16.08
N SER A 120 -0.21 -4.95 16.56
CA SER A 120 -1.47 -4.81 17.31
C SER A 120 -1.80 -6.11 18.05
N SER A 121 -2.83 -6.12 18.88
CA SER A 121 -3.34 -7.37 19.45
C SER A 121 -4.35 -8.06 18.55
N PHE A 122 -4.97 -7.29 17.62
CA PHE A 122 -6.01 -7.80 16.73
C PHE A 122 -5.97 -7.11 15.37
N MET A 123 -6.20 -7.89 14.31
CA MET A 123 -6.35 -7.40 12.93
C MET A 123 -7.50 -8.13 12.22
N GLU A 124 -8.26 -7.39 11.44
CA GLU A 124 -9.18 -7.90 10.42
C GLU A 124 -8.66 -7.48 9.04
N GLY A 125 -8.72 -8.37 8.07
CA GLY A 125 -8.25 -8.11 6.70
C GLY A 125 -9.27 -8.55 5.66
N ASP A 126 -9.49 -7.68 4.68
CA ASP A 126 -10.10 -8.00 3.40
C ASP A 126 -8.96 -8.15 2.37
N PHE A 127 -8.65 -9.39 2.02
CA PHE A 127 -7.50 -9.73 1.20
C PHE A 127 -7.73 -9.54 -0.31
N ASP A 128 -9.00 -9.37 -0.72
CA ASP A 128 -9.33 -8.97 -2.10
C ASP A 128 -9.16 -7.46 -2.32
N ALA A 129 -9.55 -6.67 -1.31
CA ALA A 129 -9.43 -5.23 -1.32
C ALA A 129 -8.07 -4.73 -0.81
N GLU A 130 -7.28 -5.60 -0.18
CA GLU A 130 -6.04 -5.29 0.55
C GLU A 130 -6.24 -4.21 1.62
N ILE A 131 -7.38 -4.23 2.30
CA ILE A 131 -7.69 -3.31 3.40
C ILE A 131 -7.62 -4.06 4.72
N TYR A 132 -6.83 -3.53 5.63
CA TYR A 132 -6.55 -4.11 6.93
C TYR A 132 -6.95 -3.13 8.04
N LEU A 133 -7.65 -3.65 9.04
CA LEU A 133 -8.07 -2.91 10.23
C LEU A 133 -7.36 -3.48 11.45
N PHE A 134 -6.52 -2.67 12.06
CA PHE A 134 -5.77 -2.97 13.28
C PHE A 134 -6.44 -2.35 14.49
N LYS A 135 -6.48 -3.09 15.61
CA LYS A 135 -7.11 -2.66 16.87
C LYS A 135 -6.26 -3.10 18.06
N GLU A 136 -6.49 -2.43 19.19
CA GLU A 136 -5.91 -2.78 20.49
C GLU A 136 -4.36 -2.62 20.55
N GLY A 137 -3.96 -1.38 20.80
CA GLY A 137 -2.54 -1.03 20.95
C GLY A 137 -1.79 -1.06 19.62
N VAL A 138 -2.31 -0.32 18.64
CA VAL A 138 -1.70 -0.27 17.32
C VAL A 138 -0.45 0.60 17.35
N GLU A 139 0.64 0.08 16.83
CA GLU A 139 1.90 0.77 16.58
C GLU A 139 2.32 0.53 15.13
N LEU A 140 2.40 1.61 14.33
CA LEU A 140 2.98 1.58 12.99
C LEU A 140 4.38 2.17 13.04
N LYS A 141 5.32 1.51 12.39
CA LYS A 141 6.66 2.00 12.12
C LYS A 141 6.89 1.99 10.62
N LYS A 142 7.21 3.15 10.03
CA LYS A 142 7.61 3.25 8.61
C LYS A 142 9.02 3.79 8.53
N GLU A 143 9.86 3.08 7.80
CA GLU A 143 11.21 3.53 7.47
C GLU A 143 11.15 4.44 6.24
N ARG A 144 11.87 5.56 6.27
CA ARG A 144 12.04 6.50 5.16
C ARG A 144 13.52 6.71 4.86
N LYS A 145 13.83 6.76 3.59
CA LYS A 145 15.15 7.17 3.10
C LYS A 145 15.10 8.66 2.77
N GLU A 146 15.89 9.42 3.50
CA GLU A 146 16.00 10.87 3.33
C GLU A 146 16.95 11.23 2.17
N GLU A 147 16.84 12.47 1.67
CA GLU A 147 17.85 13.02 0.77
C GLU A 147 19.22 12.98 1.46
N GLY A 148 20.23 12.37 0.79
CA GLY A 148 21.56 12.15 1.39
C GLY A 148 21.81 10.74 1.91
N GLY A 149 20.81 9.87 1.90
CA GLY A 149 20.93 8.44 2.25
C GLY A 149 20.84 8.13 3.74
N GLU A 150 20.46 9.10 4.56
CA GLU A 150 20.11 8.87 5.95
C GLU A 150 18.75 8.17 6.05
N THR A 151 18.55 7.42 7.13
CA THR A 151 17.28 6.72 7.39
C THR A 151 16.58 7.39 8.55
N SER A 152 15.31 7.75 8.38
CA SER A 152 14.42 8.21 9.43
C SER A 152 13.26 7.24 9.63
N PHE A 153 12.53 7.39 10.72
CA PHE A 153 11.40 6.54 11.06
C PHE A 153 10.21 7.39 11.47
N ILE A 154 9.04 7.04 10.91
CA ILE A 154 7.76 7.53 11.40
C ILE A 154 7.24 6.47 12.38
N PHE A 155 6.95 6.88 13.61
CA PHE A 155 6.27 6.06 14.60
C PHE A 155 4.86 6.62 14.81
N TRP A 156 3.86 5.77 14.68
CA TRP A 156 2.48 6.17 14.85
C TRP A 156 1.77 5.20 15.79
N LYS A 157 1.15 5.73 16.85
CA LYS A 157 0.29 4.99 17.78
C LYS A 157 -1.15 5.45 17.62
N ALA A 158 -2.06 4.48 17.59
CA ALA A 158 -3.49 4.75 17.51
C ALA A 158 -4.29 3.64 18.23
N PRO A 159 -5.49 3.93 18.73
CA PRO A 159 -6.41 2.88 19.21
C PRO A 159 -6.89 2.00 18.07
N LEU A 160 -7.10 2.59 16.89
CA LEU A 160 -7.59 1.97 15.68
C LEU A 160 -6.86 2.57 14.48
N LEU A 161 -6.39 1.68 13.58
CA LEU A 161 -5.67 2.05 12.36
C LEU A 161 -6.16 1.21 11.19
N TYR A 162 -6.51 1.87 10.11
CA TYR A 162 -6.70 1.25 8.80
C TYR A 162 -5.43 1.38 7.98
N TYR A 163 -5.15 0.36 7.17
CA TYR A 163 -4.05 0.35 6.22
C TYR A 163 -4.52 -0.21 4.88
N ASN A 164 -4.26 0.48 3.79
CA ASN A 164 -4.53 0.04 2.44
C ASN A 164 -3.24 -0.45 1.78
N GLY A 165 -3.12 -1.76 1.56
CA GLY A 165 -1.94 -2.37 0.97
C GLY A 165 -1.71 -2.00 -0.50
N ASN A 166 -2.77 -1.62 -1.26
CA ASN A 166 -2.63 -1.22 -2.66
C ASN A 166 -2.08 0.19 -2.82
N THR A 167 -2.48 1.11 -1.92
CA THR A 167 -2.11 2.54 -1.99
C THR A 167 -1.07 2.93 -0.96
N GLU A 168 -0.76 2.05 -0.01
CA GLU A 168 0.09 2.29 1.17
C GLU A 168 -0.39 3.43 2.07
N GLU A 169 -1.63 3.87 1.91
CA GLU A 169 -2.26 4.84 2.77
C GLU A 169 -2.59 4.22 4.14
N ALA A 170 -2.41 5.02 5.20
CA ALA A 170 -2.81 4.65 6.55
C ALA A 170 -3.65 5.75 7.19
N TRP A 171 -4.73 5.39 7.89
CA TRP A 171 -5.50 6.38 8.63
C TRP A 171 -5.92 5.86 10.00
N GLY A 172 -5.74 6.72 11.00
CA GLY A 172 -6.10 6.46 12.39
C GLY A 172 -7.27 7.34 12.82
N GLU A 173 -8.20 6.70 13.52
CA GLU A 173 -9.35 7.35 14.14
C GLU A 173 -9.28 7.16 15.66
N GLU A 174 -10.04 7.96 16.41
CA GLU A 174 -10.10 7.91 17.88
C GLU A 174 -8.80 8.31 18.60
N GLY A 175 -7.95 9.10 17.93
CA GLY A 175 -6.68 9.59 18.44
C GLY A 175 -5.48 9.03 17.68
N ALA A 176 -4.51 9.91 17.43
CA ALA A 176 -3.24 9.59 16.80
C ALA A 176 -2.10 10.26 17.57
N GLU A 177 -1.06 9.52 17.86
CA GLU A 177 0.22 10.03 18.36
C GLU A 177 1.30 9.64 17.35
N ILE A 178 1.93 10.66 16.73
CA ILE A 178 2.94 10.46 15.68
C ILE A 178 4.24 11.11 16.12
N GLU A 179 5.34 10.38 15.98
CA GLU A 179 6.69 10.88 16.21
C GLU A 179 7.50 10.70 14.90
N TRP A 180 8.10 11.78 14.43
CA TRP A 180 9.02 11.77 13.30
C TRP A 180 10.12 12.80 13.50
N LYS A 181 11.38 12.35 13.44
CA LYS A 181 12.55 13.15 13.81
C LYS A 181 12.36 13.77 15.22
N GLU A 182 12.40 15.10 15.33
CA GLU A 182 12.17 15.82 16.58
C GLU A 182 10.72 16.29 16.76
N THR A 183 9.86 16.00 15.76
CA THR A 183 8.45 16.42 15.75
C THR A 183 7.57 15.38 16.44
N LYS A 184 6.74 15.83 17.39
CA LYS A 184 5.69 15.05 18.04
C LYS A 184 4.35 15.65 17.75
N ILE A 185 3.42 14.82 17.32
CA ILE A 185 2.09 15.22 16.89
C ILE A 185 1.05 14.41 17.66
N LYS A 186 -0.01 15.09 18.14
CA LYS A 186 -1.24 14.46 18.61
C LYS A 186 -2.40 15.05 17.85
N ALA A 187 -3.38 14.22 17.47
CA ALA A 187 -4.58 14.63 16.77
C ALA A 187 -5.73 13.67 17.07
N ASP A 188 -6.97 14.07 16.84
CA ASP A 188 -8.12 13.15 16.93
C ASP A 188 -8.12 12.18 15.75
N GLN A 189 -7.68 12.63 14.57
CA GLN A 189 -7.57 11.83 13.36
C GLN A 189 -6.28 12.19 12.60
N ALA A 190 -5.69 11.19 11.98
CA ALA A 190 -4.54 11.38 11.11
C ALA A 190 -4.66 10.48 9.86
N HIS A 191 -4.23 11.00 8.71
CA HIS A 191 -4.19 10.26 7.46
C HIS A 191 -2.84 10.46 6.79
N TYR A 192 -2.10 9.38 6.60
CA TYR A 192 -0.84 9.34 5.87
C TYR A 192 -1.11 9.03 4.40
N TYR A 193 -0.55 9.82 3.52
CA TYR A 193 -0.55 9.66 2.07
C TYR A 193 0.89 9.50 1.60
N PRO A 194 1.24 8.36 0.98
CA PRO A 194 2.56 8.17 0.38
C PRO A 194 2.75 9.10 -0.83
N GLU A 195 3.99 9.30 -1.22
CA GLU A 195 4.34 9.94 -2.48
C GLU A 195 3.74 9.16 -3.66
N LYS A 196 3.26 9.88 -4.66
CA LYS A 196 2.77 9.30 -5.92
C LYS A 196 3.51 9.95 -7.10
N GLU A 197 4.57 9.33 -7.54
CA GLU A 197 5.39 9.82 -8.67
C GLU A 197 4.55 10.11 -9.93
N GLU A 198 3.53 9.28 -10.22
CA GLU A 198 2.69 9.42 -11.40
C GLU A 198 1.87 10.71 -11.42
N THR A 199 1.43 11.19 -10.26
CA THR A 199 0.60 12.39 -10.10
C THR A 199 1.39 13.59 -9.58
N GLY A 200 2.61 13.36 -9.07
CA GLY A 200 3.43 14.37 -8.40
C GLY A 200 2.83 14.79 -7.03
N GLU A 201 2.06 13.91 -6.42
CA GLU A 201 1.56 14.14 -5.06
C GLU A 201 2.67 13.87 -4.06
N GLU A 202 2.95 14.86 -3.20
CA GLU A 202 3.98 14.78 -2.16
C GLU A 202 3.53 13.89 -0.99
N GLU A 203 4.50 13.20 -0.38
CA GLU A 203 4.29 12.43 0.84
C GLU A 203 3.89 13.36 1.99
N ARG A 204 2.74 13.08 2.63
CA ARG A 204 2.18 13.97 3.65
C ARG A 204 1.34 13.27 4.70
N ILE A 205 1.20 13.91 5.84
CA ILE A 205 0.26 13.54 6.90
C ILE A 205 -0.76 14.67 7.06
N VAL A 206 -2.05 14.33 6.91
CA VAL A 206 -3.18 15.22 7.17
C VAL A 206 -3.70 14.95 8.58
N LEU A 207 -3.86 15.98 9.37
CA LEU A 207 -4.21 15.93 10.80
C LEU A 207 -5.49 16.75 11.03
N GLU A 208 -6.44 16.18 11.76
CA GLU A 208 -7.72 16.84 12.03
C GLU A 208 -8.15 16.63 13.49
N GLY A 209 -8.71 17.70 14.08
CA GLY A 209 -9.26 17.72 15.44
C GLY A 209 -8.18 17.76 16.53
N ASN A 210 -8.21 18.77 17.38
CA ASN A 210 -7.34 18.96 18.55
C ASN A 210 -5.85 18.67 18.23
N VAL A 211 -5.37 19.19 17.10
CA VAL A 211 -4.00 18.94 16.64
C VAL A 211 -3.01 19.71 17.50
N LEU A 212 -2.14 18.99 18.19
CA LEU A 212 -1.01 19.53 18.94
C LEU A 212 0.29 19.08 18.29
N ILE A 213 1.11 20.04 17.85
CA ILE A 213 2.41 19.80 17.25
C ILE A 213 3.46 20.41 18.16
N THR A 214 4.43 19.59 18.56
CA THR A 214 5.51 19.99 19.46
C THR A 214 6.85 19.65 18.85
N GLU A 215 7.72 20.65 18.77
CA GLU A 215 9.12 20.54 18.40
C GLU A 215 9.98 21.27 19.43
N LYS A 216 11.27 21.21 19.28
CA LYS A 216 12.22 21.82 20.22
C LYS A 216 11.99 23.32 20.44
N ASP A 217 11.66 24.05 19.39
CA ASP A 217 11.56 25.51 19.35
C ASP A 217 10.16 26.04 19.03
N ARG A 218 9.20 25.12 18.75
CA ARG A 218 7.82 25.52 18.47
C ARG A 218 6.80 24.55 19.06
N GLU A 219 5.65 25.13 19.42
CA GLU A 219 4.47 24.39 19.84
C GLU A 219 3.25 25.05 19.23
N MET A 220 2.39 24.27 18.61
CA MET A 220 1.18 24.78 17.95
C MET A 220 0.00 23.88 18.29
N GLU A 221 -1.14 24.53 18.64
CA GLU A 221 -2.44 23.91 18.79
C GLU A 221 -3.36 24.47 17.70
N VAL A 222 -3.87 23.60 16.84
CA VAL A 222 -4.62 23.97 15.63
C VAL A 222 -5.78 23.01 15.39
N ALA A 223 -6.78 23.44 14.59
CA ALA A 223 -7.91 22.59 14.25
C ALA A 223 -7.55 21.54 13.18
N LYS A 224 -6.68 21.94 12.23
CA LYS A 224 -6.23 21.11 11.11
C LYS A 224 -4.80 21.44 10.74
N ALA A 225 -4.04 20.45 10.32
CA ALA A 225 -2.70 20.64 9.76
C ALA A 225 -2.41 19.64 8.63
N VAL A 226 -1.51 20.03 7.72
CA VAL A 226 -0.90 19.15 6.72
C VAL A 226 0.61 19.27 6.88
N TYR A 227 1.26 18.13 7.10
CA TYR A 227 2.70 18.04 7.24
C TYR A 227 3.27 17.34 6.00
N TYR A 228 4.03 18.05 5.19
CA TYR A 228 4.73 17.54 4.00
C TYR A 228 6.10 17.02 4.45
N LEU A 229 6.33 15.72 4.25
CA LEU A 229 7.47 15.03 4.86
C LEU A 229 8.80 15.30 4.12
N ASP A 230 8.76 15.50 2.81
CA ASP A 230 9.96 15.74 2.02
C ASP A 230 10.49 17.16 2.17
N THR A 231 9.59 18.13 2.23
CA THR A 231 9.93 19.56 2.35
C THR A 231 9.97 20.05 3.79
N GLU A 232 9.54 19.22 4.77
CA GLU A 232 9.37 19.57 6.18
C GLU A 232 8.47 20.80 6.39
N VAL A 233 7.56 21.06 5.43
CA VAL A 233 6.61 22.17 5.49
C VAL A 233 5.37 21.75 6.26
N LEU A 234 4.94 22.62 7.16
CA LEU A 234 3.71 22.50 7.91
C LEU A 234 2.75 23.59 7.51
N GLU A 235 1.58 23.23 7.00
CA GLU A 235 0.44 24.11 6.77
C GLU A 235 -0.59 23.87 7.88
N ALA A 236 -1.09 24.93 8.51
CA ALA A 236 -2.02 24.83 9.62
C ALA A 236 -3.20 25.79 9.48
N GLU A 237 -4.38 25.31 9.85
CA GLU A 237 -5.63 26.08 9.83
C GLU A 237 -6.31 26.05 11.20
N GLY A 238 -7.03 27.15 11.54
CA GLY A 238 -7.76 27.25 12.80
C GLY A 238 -6.82 27.28 14.00
N ILE A 239 -5.84 28.20 13.99
CA ILE A 239 -4.84 28.36 15.04
C ILE A 239 -5.54 28.75 16.34
N ILE A 240 -5.37 27.91 17.38
CA ILE A 240 -5.85 28.14 18.75
C ILE A 240 -4.71 28.77 19.57
N HIS A 241 -3.51 28.18 19.47
CA HIS A 241 -2.30 28.65 20.13
C HIS A 241 -1.08 28.35 19.27
N ALA A 242 -0.11 29.28 19.25
CA ALA A 242 1.19 29.02 18.63
C ALA A 242 2.28 29.75 19.41
N ARG A 243 3.36 29.02 19.72
CA ARG A 243 4.54 29.52 20.42
C ARG A 243 5.80 29.17 19.63
N PHE A 244 6.63 30.17 19.42
CA PHE A 244 7.93 30.03 18.75
C PHE A 244 9.02 30.60 19.68
N LEU A 245 10.09 29.83 19.90
CA LEU A 245 11.28 30.32 20.60
C LEU A 245 12.23 30.95 19.59
N ILE A 246 12.50 32.23 19.79
CA ILE A 246 13.47 32.96 18.99
C ILE A 246 14.82 32.83 19.69
N GLN A 247 15.82 32.25 19.03
CA GLN A 247 17.20 32.24 19.55
C GLN A 247 17.78 33.64 19.30
N GLU A 248 18.17 34.33 20.37
CA GLU A 248 19.00 35.53 20.25
C GLU A 248 20.42 35.05 19.88
N GLU A 249 20.90 35.45 18.71
CA GLU A 249 22.31 35.30 18.39
C GLU A 249 23.09 36.12 19.42
N SER A 250 23.84 35.45 20.32
CA SER A 250 24.81 36.11 21.13
C SER A 250 25.94 36.58 20.23
N GLU A 251 25.97 37.88 19.94
CA GLU A 251 27.12 38.51 19.31
C GLU A 251 28.35 38.29 20.24
N GLU A 252 29.30 37.42 19.82
CA GLU A 252 30.66 37.36 20.39
C GLU A 252 31.57 38.34 19.66
#